data_c2049210c1a2da4a8220cedaf2ef47ee
#
_entry.id   c2049210c1a2da4a8220cedaf2ef47ee
#
_cell.length_a   1.000
_cell.length_b   1.000
_cell.length_c   1.000
_cell.angle_alpha   90.00
_cell.angle_beta   90.00
_cell.angle_gamma   90.00
#
_symmetry.space_group_name_H-M   'P 1'
#
loop_
_entity.id
_entity.type
_entity.pdbx_description
1 polymer ?
#
loop_
_entity_poly.entity_id
_entity_poly.type
_entity_poly.pdbx_seq_one_letter_code
_entity_poly.pdbx_strand_id
1 'polypeptide(L)'
;MTGPVMRAVGITQFGGPDVLEIVERPVPEPGDGEVRIRVAAATVNPTDTALRSGRFRAPDGVEPPYVPGMELAGTVDAAPAESVFRPGDRVMAITSARTARGGAQAELVVVPADSVVAVPDGISLVAAATLPMNGLTARIALDLLALGPGQTLAVTGAAGAVGGYTIQLAKVAGLRVIADALPKDSELVRILGADVVVPRGQEVAAAIRLATGDGADGLVDAAVIGQEVLPAVRDGGHVIAVRTYRGETERSIKVTTAWVGDYLRARDKLADLARLAAAGWLTLRVARTLPAEFVAQAHALLEAGGVRGRLVLTF
;
A
#
# COMPACT_ATOMS: atom_id res chain seq x y z
N MET A 1 -16.85 -27.97 15.55
CA MET A 1 -15.71 -27.18 16.05
C MET A 1 -16.27 -26.20 17.09
N THR A 2 -15.94 -26.38 18.37
CA THR A 2 -16.54 -25.67 19.53
C THR A 2 -15.60 -24.60 20.12
N GLY A 3 -14.73 -24.00 19.32
CA GLY A 3 -13.85 -22.92 19.75
C GLY A 3 -14.47 -21.53 19.57
N PRO A 4 -13.85 -20.47 20.13
CA PRO A 4 -14.31 -19.10 19.94
C PRO A 4 -14.25 -18.70 18.46
N VAL A 5 -15.25 -17.91 18.02
CA VAL A 5 -15.35 -17.37 16.67
C VAL A 5 -15.16 -15.86 16.67
N MET A 6 -14.76 -15.33 15.52
CA MET A 6 -14.61 -13.90 15.25
C MET A 6 -15.27 -13.54 13.92
N ARG A 7 -15.57 -12.27 13.74
CA ARG A 7 -16.08 -11.75 12.47
C ARG A 7 -14.94 -11.37 11.53
N ALA A 8 -15.13 -11.62 10.24
CA ALA A 8 -14.22 -11.22 9.18
C ALA A 8 -14.99 -10.86 7.91
N VAL A 9 -14.38 -10.07 7.04
CA VAL A 9 -14.87 -9.90 5.67
C VAL A 9 -14.60 -11.18 4.90
N GLY A 10 -15.63 -11.74 4.26
CA GLY A 10 -15.55 -12.97 3.47
C GLY A 10 -15.82 -12.74 1.99
N ILE A 11 -15.07 -13.43 1.16
CA ILE A 11 -15.31 -13.59 -0.28
C ILE A 11 -15.73 -15.05 -0.47
N THR A 12 -17.04 -15.31 -0.55
CA THR A 12 -17.60 -16.67 -0.67
C THR A 12 -17.58 -17.17 -2.10
N GLN A 13 -17.62 -16.24 -3.06
CA GLN A 13 -17.46 -16.49 -4.50
C GLN A 13 -16.81 -15.29 -5.17
N PHE A 14 -16.20 -15.49 -6.32
CA PHE A 14 -15.65 -14.37 -7.09
C PHE A 14 -16.75 -13.56 -7.76
N GLY A 15 -16.61 -12.23 -7.78
CA GLY A 15 -17.63 -11.37 -8.37
C GLY A 15 -17.44 -9.88 -8.14
N GLY A 16 -18.55 -9.13 -8.22
CA GLY A 16 -18.66 -7.72 -7.92
C GLY A 16 -18.55 -7.42 -6.41
N PRO A 17 -18.63 -6.14 -6.00
CA PRO A 17 -18.58 -5.77 -4.58
C PRO A 17 -19.65 -6.44 -3.71
N ASP A 18 -20.77 -6.80 -4.28
CA ASP A 18 -21.95 -7.44 -3.66
C ASP A 18 -21.70 -8.84 -3.12
N VAL A 19 -20.61 -9.52 -3.53
CA VAL A 19 -20.22 -10.83 -2.99
C VAL A 19 -19.50 -10.76 -1.65
N LEU A 20 -19.18 -9.55 -1.17
CA LEU A 20 -18.52 -9.34 0.11
C LEU A 20 -19.54 -9.36 1.24
N GLU A 21 -19.30 -10.18 2.24
CA GLU A 21 -20.16 -10.33 3.40
C GLU A 21 -19.33 -10.46 4.70
N ILE A 22 -19.97 -10.28 5.84
CA ILE A 22 -19.36 -10.59 7.13
C ILE A 22 -19.60 -12.06 7.43
N VAL A 23 -18.52 -12.79 7.67
CA VAL A 23 -18.52 -14.22 7.96
C VAL A 23 -17.93 -14.50 9.33
N GLU A 24 -18.33 -15.62 9.94
CA GLU A 24 -17.68 -16.14 11.15
C GLU A 24 -16.48 -17.02 10.79
N ARG A 25 -15.38 -16.83 11.49
CA ARG A 25 -14.15 -17.63 11.37
C ARG A 25 -13.68 -18.06 12.76
N PRO A 26 -13.02 -19.21 12.89
CA PRO A 26 -12.35 -19.57 14.14
C PRO A 26 -11.31 -18.50 14.51
N VAL A 27 -11.24 -18.16 15.80
CA VAL A 27 -10.17 -17.29 16.32
C VAL A 27 -8.81 -17.95 16.08
N PRO A 28 -7.87 -17.31 15.36
CA PRO A 28 -6.57 -17.89 15.08
C PRO A 28 -5.67 -17.81 16.32
N GLU A 29 -4.90 -18.87 16.59
CA GLU A 29 -3.91 -18.88 17.65
C GLU A 29 -2.53 -18.55 17.09
N PRO A 30 -1.74 -17.68 17.75
CA PRO A 30 -0.39 -17.37 17.34
C PRO A 30 0.56 -18.54 17.67
N GLY A 31 1.43 -18.89 16.72
CA GLY A 31 2.54 -19.79 16.93
C GLY A 31 3.81 -19.05 17.38
N ASP A 32 4.94 -19.79 17.43
CA ASP A 32 6.24 -19.21 17.76
C ASP A 32 6.61 -18.08 16.77
N GLY A 33 7.07 -16.96 17.30
CA GLY A 33 7.44 -15.79 16.50
C GLY A 33 6.26 -15.04 15.85
N GLU A 34 5.02 -15.36 16.20
CA GLU A 34 3.82 -14.68 15.72
C GLU A 34 3.16 -13.86 16.83
N VAL A 35 2.36 -12.88 16.43
CA VAL A 35 1.51 -12.10 17.34
C VAL A 35 0.08 -12.06 16.81
N ARG A 36 -0.89 -12.16 17.71
CA ARG A 36 -2.30 -11.92 17.41
C ARG A 36 -2.64 -10.47 17.71
N ILE A 37 -3.23 -9.80 16.74
CA ILE A 37 -3.61 -8.39 16.83
C ILE A 37 -5.13 -8.29 16.80
N ARG A 38 -5.70 -7.57 17.75
CA ARG A 38 -7.11 -7.11 17.71
C ARG A 38 -7.12 -5.90 16.80
N VAL A 39 -7.71 -6.08 15.64
CA VAL A 39 -7.76 -5.07 14.58
C VAL A 39 -8.74 -3.96 14.98
N ALA A 40 -8.26 -2.73 14.95
CA ALA A 40 -9.10 -1.55 15.05
C ALA A 40 -9.40 -0.96 13.66
N ALA A 41 -8.46 -1.12 12.72
CA ALA A 41 -8.56 -0.58 11.37
C ALA A 41 -7.77 -1.43 10.37
N ALA A 42 -8.37 -1.70 9.21
CA ALA A 42 -7.73 -2.30 8.05
C ALA A 42 -8.12 -1.51 6.80
N THR A 43 -7.28 -1.50 5.77
CA THR A 43 -7.55 -0.71 4.57
C THR A 43 -8.02 -1.58 3.39
N VAL A 44 -8.66 -0.93 2.41
CA VAL A 44 -9.01 -1.55 1.13
C VAL A 44 -7.96 -1.19 0.07
N ASN A 45 -7.41 -2.20 -0.58
CA ASN A 45 -6.38 -2.11 -1.60
C ASN A 45 -6.85 -2.61 -2.97
N PRO A 46 -6.24 -2.20 -4.08
CA PRO A 46 -6.51 -2.79 -5.40
C PRO A 46 -6.24 -4.31 -5.47
N THR A 47 -5.38 -4.85 -4.60
CA THR A 47 -5.17 -6.30 -4.45
C THR A 47 -6.40 -7.00 -3.89
N ASP A 48 -7.16 -6.36 -3.01
CA ASP A 48 -8.37 -6.92 -2.43
C ASP A 48 -9.48 -7.00 -3.47
N THR A 49 -9.64 -5.94 -4.31
CA THR A 49 -10.58 -5.97 -5.44
C THR A 49 -10.19 -7.00 -6.50
N ALA A 50 -8.88 -7.20 -6.70
CA ALA A 50 -8.38 -8.21 -7.62
C ALA A 50 -8.60 -9.63 -7.08
N LEU A 51 -8.42 -9.89 -5.77
CA LEU A 51 -8.75 -11.16 -5.13
C LEU A 51 -10.26 -11.43 -5.24
N ARG A 52 -11.09 -10.48 -4.84
CA ARG A 52 -12.54 -10.60 -4.92
C ARG A 52 -13.04 -10.94 -6.32
N SER A 53 -12.47 -10.30 -7.35
CA SER A 53 -12.87 -10.54 -8.75
C SER A 53 -12.24 -11.79 -9.40
N GLY A 54 -11.42 -12.57 -8.67
CA GLY A 54 -10.71 -13.72 -9.19
C GLY A 54 -9.51 -13.39 -10.09
N ARG A 55 -9.18 -12.10 -10.30
CA ARG A 55 -8.00 -11.68 -11.08
C ARG A 55 -6.69 -11.89 -10.33
N PHE A 56 -6.72 -11.93 -9.02
CA PHE A 56 -5.59 -12.28 -8.18
C PHE A 56 -5.83 -13.69 -7.64
N ARG A 57 -4.85 -14.59 -7.81
CA ARG A 57 -5.01 -16.00 -7.45
C ARG A 57 -5.27 -16.15 -5.95
N ALA A 58 -6.33 -16.89 -5.62
CA ALA A 58 -6.61 -17.29 -4.24
C ALA A 58 -5.47 -18.15 -3.67
N PRO A 59 -5.37 -18.27 -2.34
CA PRO A 59 -4.40 -19.16 -1.69
C PRO A 59 -4.59 -20.61 -2.18
N ASP A 60 -3.48 -21.30 -2.45
CA ASP A 60 -3.53 -22.71 -2.86
C ASP A 60 -4.02 -23.58 -1.70
N GLY A 61 -4.97 -24.49 -2.00
CA GLY A 61 -5.51 -25.41 -1.01
C GLY A 61 -6.41 -24.79 0.05
N VAL A 62 -6.82 -23.53 -0.12
CA VAL A 62 -7.76 -22.85 0.75
C VAL A 62 -9.10 -22.72 0.04
N GLU A 63 -10.15 -23.20 0.69
CA GLU A 63 -11.52 -23.02 0.22
C GLU A 63 -12.11 -21.70 0.71
N PRO A 64 -13.05 -21.09 -0.05
CA PRO A 64 -13.75 -19.91 0.40
C PRO A 64 -14.54 -20.18 1.70
N PRO A 65 -14.85 -19.14 2.50
CA PRO A 65 -14.65 -17.73 2.20
C PRO A 65 -13.19 -17.27 2.37
N TYR A 66 -12.66 -16.53 1.37
CA TYR A 66 -11.34 -15.89 1.49
C TYR A 66 -11.46 -14.57 2.24
N VAL A 67 -10.50 -14.28 3.13
CA VAL A 67 -10.44 -13.01 3.86
C VAL A 67 -9.47 -12.07 3.16
N PRO A 68 -9.91 -10.90 2.65
CA PRO A 68 -9.04 -9.91 2.04
C PRO A 68 -8.27 -9.07 3.06
N GLY A 69 -7.44 -8.14 2.57
CA GLY A 69 -6.69 -7.18 3.37
C GLY A 69 -5.20 -7.47 3.43
N MET A 70 -4.40 -6.40 3.27
CA MET A 70 -2.94 -6.49 3.21
C MET A 70 -2.27 -5.74 4.37
N GLU A 71 -3.01 -4.91 5.11
CA GLU A 71 -2.47 -4.06 6.17
C GLU A 71 -3.53 -3.73 7.22
N LEU A 72 -3.07 -3.53 8.44
CA LEU A 72 -3.92 -3.24 9.59
C LEU A 72 -3.20 -2.38 10.64
N ALA A 73 -3.97 -1.81 11.55
CA ALA A 73 -3.50 -1.33 12.84
C ALA A 73 -4.49 -1.74 13.93
N GLY A 74 -3.96 -1.95 15.13
CA GLY A 74 -4.76 -2.41 16.25
C GLY A 74 -3.94 -2.50 17.54
N THR A 75 -4.36 -3.36 18.43
CA THR A 75 -3.66 -3.66 19.68
C THR A 75 -3.27 -5.15 19.72
N VAL A 76 -2.12 -5.44 20.26
CA VAL A 76 -1.71 -6.83 20.50
C VAL A 76 -2.70 -7.48 21.45
N ASP A 77 -3.31 -8.58 21.03
CA ASP A 77 -4.24 -9.38 21.83
C ASP A 77 -3.52 -10.55 22.52
N ALA A 78 -2.62 -11.22 21.80
CA ALA A 78 -1.78 -12.28 22.34
C ALA A 78 -0.41 -12.30 21.65
N ALA A 79 0.63 -12.64 22.42
CA ALA A 79 1.99 -12.84 21.94
C ALA A 79 2.71 -13.86 22.82
N PRO A 80 3.66 -14.65 22.27
CA PRO A 80 4.53 -15.51 23.07
C PRO A 80 5.33 -14.70 24.11
N ALA A 81 5.73 -15.36 25.20
CA ALA A 81 6.43 -14.72 26.34
C ALA A 81 7.75 -14.03 25.92
N GLU A 82 8.45 -14.61 24.95
CA GLU A 82 9.72 -14.09 24.37
C GLU A 82 9.52 -13.00 23.32
N SER A 83 8.28 -12.72 22.91
CA SER A 83 7.99 -11.66 21.94
C SER A 83 8.43 -10.29 22.49
N VAL A 84 8.86 -9.40 21.58
CA VAL A 84 9.12 -7.99 21.91
C VAL A 84 7.83 -7.20 22.12
N PHE A 85 6.70 -7.76 21.69
CA PHE A 85 5.38 -7.15 21.87
C PHE A 85 4.65 -7.74 23.07
N ARG A 86 3.79 -6.92 23.69
CA ARG A 86 2.95 -7.31 24.84
C ARG A 86 1.49 -7.04 24.55
N PRO A 87 0.55 -7.82 25.13
CA PRO A 87 -0.88 -7.49 25.08
C PRO A 87 -1.13 -6.04 25.48
N GLY A 88 -1.91 -5.32 24.66
CA GLY A 88 -2.19 -3.90 24.82
C GLY A 88 -1.30 -2.96 24.01
N ASP A 89 -0.16 -3.41 23.48
CA ASP A 89 0.70 -2.58 22.61
C ASP A 89 -0.08 -2.15 21.35
N ARG A 90 0.01 -0.86 21.02
CA ARG A 90 -0.55 -0.29 19.79
C ARG A 90 0.41 -0.57 18.63
N VAL A 91 -0.08 -1.29 17.62
CA VAL A 91 0.74 -1.77 16.51
C VAL A 91 0.09 -1.55 15.16
N MET A 92 0.92 -1.50 14.11
CA MET A 92 0.51 -1.64 12.73
C MET A 92 1.32 -2.76 12.07
N ALA A 93 0.71 -3.40 11.08
CA ALA A 93 1.30 -4.56 10.44
C ALA A 93 0.95 -4.65 8.96
N ILE A 94 1.84 -5.32 8.23
CA ILE A 94 1.58 -5.79 6.87
C ILE A 94 1.35 -7.30 6.90
N THR A 95 0.46 -7.78 6.05
CA THR A 95 0.19 -9.21 5.86
C THR A 95 -0.13 -9.53 4.41
N SER A 96 -0.54 -10.74 4.13
CA SER A 96 -0.97 -11.16 2.80
C SER A 96 -2.31 -11.89 2.87
N ALA A 97 -3.26 -11.50 2.04
CA ALA A 97 -4.52 -12.22 1.85
C ALA A 97 -4.34 -13.63 1.25
N ARG A 98 -3.11 -14.00 0.86
CA ARG A 98 -2.76 -15.33 0.33
C ARG A 98 -2.26 -16.31 1.38
N THR A 99 -2.41 -16.01 2.66
CA THR A 99 -2.14 -16.98 3.73
C THR A 99 -3.35 -17.91 3.93
N ALA A 100 -3.12 -19.09 4.48
CA ALA A 100 -4.20 -20.01 4.85
C ALA A 100 -5.16 -19.43 5.90
N ARG A 101 -4.69 -18.46 6.70
CA ARG A 101 -5.49 -17.75 7.71
C ARG A 101 -6.24 -16.55 7.15
N GLY A 102 -5.97 -16.15 5.90
CA GLY A 102 -6.54 -14.96 5.26
C GLY A 102 -5.74 -13.69 5.53
N GLY A 103 -6.33 -12.55 5.15
CA GLY A 103 -5.74 -11.22 5.22
C GLY A 103 -6.15 -10.43 6.47
N ALA A 104 -6.03 -9.11 6.35
CA ALA A 104 -6.14 -8.15 7.45
C ALA A 104 -7.58 -7.75 7.84
N GLN A 105 -8.58 -8.07 7.00
CA GLN A 105 -9.95 -7.58 7.22
C GLN A 105 -10.75 -8.54 8.12
N ALA A 106 -10.32 -8.68 9.38
CA ALA A 106 -10.94 -9.51 10.41
C ALA A 106 -10.74 -8.88 11.80
N GLU A 107 -11.56 -9.26 12.79
CA GLU A 107 -11.45 -8.74 14.18
C GLU A 107 -10.12 -9.14 14.85
N LEU A 108 -9.60 -10.33 14.54
CA LEU A 108 -8.33 -10.84 15.07
C LEU A 108 -7.48 -11.39 13.90
N VAL A 109 -6.23 -10.97 13.85
CA VAL A 109 -5.28 -11.38 12.80
C VAL A 109 -3.98 -11.82 13.43
N VAL A 110 -3.47 -12.98 13.01
CA VAL A 110 -2.14 -13.47 13.42
C VAL A 110 -1.14 -13.18 12.29
N VAL A 111 -0.04 -12.53 12.67
CA VAL A 111 1.04 -12.18 11.76
C VAL A 111 2.41 -12.49 12.38
N PRO A 112 3.45 -12.73 11.57
CA PRO A 112 4.81 -12.81 12.07
C PRO A 112 5.22 -11.51 12.77
N ALA A 113 5.94 -11.58 13.88
CA ALA A 113 6.43 -10.42 14.63
C ALA A 113 7.31 -9.49 13.78
N ASP A 114 7.99 -10.04 12.75
CA ASP A 114 8.80 -9.28 11.79
C ASP A 114 7.96 -8.45 10.79
N SER A 115 6.65 -8.66 10.77
CA SER A 115 5.70 -7.88 9.97
C SER A 115 5.05 -6.74 10.76
N VAL A 116 5.44 -6.55 12.04
CA VAL A 116 4.76 -5.68 13.01
C VAL A 116 5.71 -4.60 13.52
N VAL A 117 5.19 -3.37 13.65
CA VAL A 117 5.87 -2.27 14.34
C VAL A 117 4.91 -1.53 15.28
N ALA A 118 5.45 -0.89 16.31
CA ALA A 118 4.68 -0.04 17.18
C ALA A 118 4.10 1.17 16.40
N VAL A 119 2.89 1.57 16.74
CA VAL A 119 2.31 2.84 16.26
C VAL A 119 2.89 3.96 17.11
N PRO A 120 3.52 4.97 16.50
CA PRO A 120 4.07 6.09 17.23
C PRO A 120 2.99 6.87 18.01
N ASP A 121 3.40 7.49 19.12
CA ASP A 121 2.51 8.36 19.90
C ASP A 121 1.95 9.50 19.05
N GLY A 122 0.72 9.88 19.33
CA GLY A 122 0.00 10.92 18.57
C GLY A 122 -0.62 10.46 17.25
N ILE A 123 -0.26 9.28 16.72
CA ILE A 123 -0.86 8.71 15.50
C ILE A 123 -2.05 7.82 15.90
N SER A 124 -3.23 8.07 15.33
CA SER A 124 -4.40 7.20 15.54
C SER A 124 -4.24 5.86 14.82
N LEU A 125 -4.87 4.78 15.33
CA LEU A 125 -4.86 3.47 14.67
C LEU A 125 -5.44 3.53 13.26
N VAL A 126 -6.47 4.34 13.03
CA VAL A 126 -7.07 4.56 11.70
C VAL A 126 -6.06 5.15 10.72
N ALA A 127 -5.28 6.16 11.15
CA ALA A 127 -4.23 6.73 10.33
C ALA A 127 -3.08 5.73 10.12
N ALA A 128 -2.62 5.06 11.18
CA ALA A 128 -1.54 4.08 11.13
C ALA A 128 -1.81 2.95 10.14
N ALA A 129 -3.06 2.46 10.06
CA ALA A 129 -3.45 1.40 9.13
C ALA A 129 -3.24 1.78 7.64
N THR A 130 -3.05 3.07 7.31
CA THR A 130 -2.87 3.52 5.92
C THR A 130 -1.44 3.41 5.41
N LEU A 131 -0.46 3.16 6.30
CA LEU A 131 0.96 3.25 6.00
C LEU A 131 1.59 1.96 5.44
N PRO A 132 1.37 0.75 6.01
CA PRO A 132 2.23 -0.40 5.76
C PRO A 132 2.31 -0.78 4.28
N MET A 133 1.20 -1.05 3.62
CA MET A 133 1.17 -1.54 2.24
C MET A 133 1.73 -0.50 1.25
N ASN A 134 1.22 0.72 1.31
CA ASN A 134 1.56 1.74 0.32
C ASN A 134 2.89 2.43 0.63
N GLY A 135 3.22 2.59 1.89
CA GLY A 135 4.53 3.08 2.33
C GLY A 135 5.65 2.12 1.95
N LEU A 136 5.49 0.83 2.20
CA LEU A 136 6.45 -0.19 1.78
C LEU A 136 6.55 -0.29 0.26
N THR A 137 5.43 -0.19 -0.48
CA THR A 137 5.46 -0.18 -1.96
C THR A 137 6.30 1.00 -2.48
N ALA A 138 6.10 2.20 -1.91
CA ALA A 138 6.90 3.38 -2.25
C ALA A 138 8.38 3.21 -1.86
N ARG A 139 8.65 2.60 -0.70
CA ARG A 139 10.02 2.32 -0.23
C ARG A 139 10.75 1.35 -1.15
N ILE A 140 10.11 0.22 -1.53
CA ILE A 140 10.65 -0.73 -2.51
C ILE A 140 10.96 -0.03 -3.83
N ALA A 141 10.05 0.81 -4.32
CA ALA A 141 10.26 1.52 -5.58
C ALA A 141 11.53 2.38 -5.54
N LEU A 142 11.75 3.11 -4.44
CA LEU A 142 12.97 3.93 -4.29
C LEU A 142 14.23 3.09 -4.07
N ASP A 143 14.15 2.00 -3.30
CA ASP A 143 15.28 1.08 -3.10
C ASP A 143 15.72 0.44 -4.43
N LEU A 144 14.77 0.04 -5.29
CA LEU A 144 15.05 -0.52 -6.62
C LEU A 144 15.62 0.50 -7.60
N LEU A 145 15.17 1.76 -7.53
CA LEU A 145 15.70 2.85 -8.36
C LEU A 145 17.13 3.21 -7.98
N ALA A 146 17.46 3.15 -6.69
CA ALA A 146 18.77 3.46 -6.13
C ALA A 146 19.32 4.84 -6.59
N LEU A 147 18.44 5.85 -6.71
CA LEU A 147 18.82 7.21 -7.09
C LEU A 147 19.52 7.92 -5.93
N GLY A 148 20.53 8.72 -6.25
CA GLY A 148 21.24 9.57 -5.31
C GLY A 148 20.68 11.00 -5.23
N PRO A 149 21.05 11.76 -4.19
CA PRO A 149 20.62 13.15 -4.04
C PRO A 149 20.90 13.99 -5.30
N GLY A 150 19.98 14.88 -5.65
CA GLY A 150 20.06 15.75 -6.84
C GLY A 150 19.57 15.10 -8.13
N GLN A 151 19.44 13.77 -8.20
CA GLN A 151 18.84 13.12 -9.35
C GLN A 151 17.32 13.37 -9.42
N THR A 152 16.77 13.24 -10.63
CA THR A 152 15.37 13.55 -10.91
C THR A 152 14.54 12.27 -10.95
N LEU A 153 13.54 12.24 -10.07
CA LEU A 153 12.48 11.22 -10.05
C LEU A 153 11.19 11.77 -10.66
N ALA A 154 10.62 11.04 -11.60
CA ALA A 154 9.25 11.29 -12.05
C ALA A 154 8.27 10.34 -11.32
N VAL A 155 7.07 10.85 -10.99
CA VAL A 155 6.03 10.07 -10.31
C VAL A 155 4.70 10.28 -11.01
N THR A 156 4.11 9.20 -11.53
CA THR A 156 2.73 9.21 -12.03
C THR A 156 1.76 8.73 -10.95
N GLY A 157 0.49 9.13 -11.03
CA GLY A 157 -0.48 8.82 -9.97
C GLY A 157 -0.18 9.52 -8.64
N ALA A 158 0.46 10.68 -8.71
CA ALA A 158 1.04 11.42 -7.58
C ALA A 158 0.03 11.76 -6.47
N ALA A 159 -1.21 12.09 -6.79
CA ALA A 159 -2.25 12.37 -5.81
C ALA A 159 -2.79 11.10 -5.10
N GLY A 160 -2.44 9.91 -5.58
CA GLY A 160 -2.77 8.62 -4.97
C GLY A 160 -1.94 8.34 -3.71
N ALA A 161 -2.22 7.21 -3.02
CA ALA A 161 -1.52 6.88 -1.79
C ALA A 161 -0.05 6.50 -2.05
N VAL A 162 0.23 5.58 -2.97
CA VAL A 162 1.61 5.18 -3.32
C VAL A 162 2.39 6.36 -3.88
N GLY A 163 1.81 7.10 -4.85
CA GLY A 163 2.47 8.27 -5.44
C GLY A 163 2.81 9.34 -4.41
N GLY A 164 1.89 9.62 -3.48
CA GLY A 164 2.14 10.59 -2.39
C GLY A 164 3.27 10.17 -1.46
N TYR A 165 3.31 8.92 -1.02
CA TYR A 165 4.42 8.41 -0.21
C TYR A 165 5.74 8.40 -1.00
N THR A 166 5.70 8.07 -2.30
CA THR A 166 6.88 8.11 -3.18
C THR A 166 7.48 9.52 -3.25
N ILE A 167 6.64 10.54 -3.44
CA ILE A 167 7.09 11.94 -3.45
C ILE A 167 7.76 12.29 -2.13
N GLN A 168 7.08 12.06 -1.01
CA GLN A 168 7.59 12.43 0.31
C GLN A 168 8.91 11.71 0.65
N LEU A 169 9.01 10.40 0.40
CA LEU A 169 10.23 9.63 0.59
C LEU A 169 11.36 10.09 -0.34
N ALA A 170 11.05 10.45 -1.59
CA ALA A 170 12.02 11.00 -2.54
C ALA A 170 12.58 12.35 -2.06
N LYS A 171 11.75 13.20 -1.45
CA LYS A 171 12.21 14.46 -0.85
C LYS A 171 13.13 14.23 0.36
N VAL A 172 12.80 13.23 1.21
CA VAL A 172 13.70 12.81 2.31
C VAL A 172 15.05 12.33 1.77
N ALA A 173 15.07 11.66 0.59
CA ALA A 173 16.29 11.21 -0.07
C ALA A 173 17.02 12.32 -0.85
N GLY A 174 16.53 13.57 -0.86
CA GLY A 174 17.16 14.69 -1.56
C GLY A 174 16.98 14.67 -3.08
N LEU A 175 15.97 13.95 -3.61
CA LEU A 175 15.70 13.91 -5.03
C LEU A 175 14.92 15.16 -5.49
N ARG A 176 15.12 15.53 -6.75
CA ARG A 176 14.22 16.42 -7.48
C ARG A 176 13.02 15.62 -7.97
N VAL A 177 11.80 16.08 -7.67
CA VAL A 177 10.57 15.34 -7.97
C VAL A 177 9.71 16.09 -8.98
N ILE A 178 9.38 15.41 -10.09
CA ILE A 178 8.41 15.84 -11.09
C ILE A 178 7.21 14.90 -11.00
N ALA A 179 6.00 15.43 -10.83
CA ALA A 179 4.83 14.63 -10.55
C ALA A 179 3.61 15.05 -11.37
N ASP A 180 2.78 14.09 -11.77
CA ASP A 180 1.55 14.38 -12.50
C ASP A 180 0.40 14.80 -11.57
N ALA A 181 -0.45 15.69 -12.02
CA ALA A 181 -1.70 15.97 -11.31
C ALA A 181 -2.81 16.47 -12.26
N LEU A 182 -4.07 16.19 -11.88
CA LEU A 182 -5.21 16.94 -12.38
C LEU A 182 -5.17 18.35 -11.77
N PRO A 183 -5.78 19.37 -12.42
CA PRO A 183 -5.79 20.74 -11.89
C PRO A 183 -6.25 20.83 -10.43
N LYS A 184 -7.28 20.09 -10.05
CA LYS A 184 -7.83 20.05 -8.69
C LYS A 184 -6.90 19.40 -7.65
N ASP A 185 -5.91 18.62 -8.08
CA ASP A 185 -4.96 17.89 -7.22
C ASP A 185 -3.57 18.55 -7.17
N SER A 186 -3.34 19.59 -8.00
CA SER A 186 -2.02 20.21 -8.15
C SER A 186 -1.48 20.78 -6.85
N GLU A 187 -2.32 21.38 -6.04
CA GLU A 187 -1.92 21.91 -4.73
C GLU A 187 -1.56 20.80 -3.75
N LEU A 188 -2.35 19.74 -3.68
CA LEU A 188 -2.02 18.57 -2.87
C LEU A 188 -0.64 18.00 -3.24
N VAL A 189 -0.37 17.84 -4.54
CA VAL A 189 0.89 17.26 -5.02
C VAL A 189 2.09 18.16 -4.71
N ARG A 190 1.93 19.49 -4.76
CA ARG A 190 2.98 20.44 -4.28
C ARG A 190 3.21 20.33 -2.78
N ILE A 191 2.13 20.29 -1.98
CA ILE A 191 2.23 20.13 -0.52
C ILE A 191 2.95 18.82 -0.15
N LEU A 192 2.75 17.75 -0.92
CA LEU A 192 3.47 16.49 -0.73
C LEU A 192 4.97 16.58 -1.09
N GLY A 193 5.41 17.67 -1.72
CA GLY A 193 6.83 17.96 -1.97
C GLY A 193 7.27 17.86 -3.43
N ALA A 194 6.36 17.78 -4.41
CA ALA A 194 6.75 17.81 -5.82
C ALA A 194 7.35 19.18 -6.18
N ASP A 195 8.54 19.19 -6.77
CA ASP A 195 9.22 20.42 -7.23
C ASP A 195 8.57 20.97 -8.50
N VAL A 196 8.08 20.06 -9.36
CA VAL A 196 7.35 20.42 -10.59
C VAL A 196 6.11 19.55 -10.70
N VAL A 197 4.98 20.19 -10.98
CA VAL A 197 3.71 19.51 -11.27
C VAL A 197 3.38 19.66 -12.74
N VAL A 198 3.23 18.52 -13.44
CA VAL A 198 2.85 18.47 -14.85
C VAL A 198 1.39 18.00 -15.00
N PRO A 199 0.71 18.37 -16.11
CA PRO A 199 -0.63 17.88 -16.36
C PRO A 199 -0.72 16.35 -16.45
N ARG A 200 -1.68 15.76 -15.78
CA ARG A 200 -2.04 14.33 -15.93
C ARG A 200 -2.84 14.14 -17.22
N GLY A 201 -2.56 13.10 -17.97
CA GLY A 201 -3.26 12.75 -19.20
C GLY A 201 -2.37 12.01 -20.20
N GLN A 202 -2.80 11.93 -21.44
CA GLN A 202 -2.08 11.21 -22.51
C GLN A 202 -0.67 11.79 -22.75
N GLU A 203 -0.51 13.09 -22.59
CA GLU A 203 0.76 13.81 -22.83
C GLU A 203 1.68 13.85 -21.59
N VAL A 204 1.41 13.07 -20.55
CA VAL A 204 2.18 13.13 -19.30
C VAL A 204 3.67 12.82 -19.52
N ALA A 205 4.00 11.87 -20.37
CA ALA A 205 5.38 11.50 -20.65
C ALA A 205 6.12 12.65 -21.35
N ALA A 206 5.51 13.29 -22.36
CA ALA A 206 6.06 14.46 -23.04
C ALA A 206 6.22 15.64 -22.08
N ALA A 207 5.25 15.89 -21.22
CA ALA A 207 5.30 16.96 -20.22
C ALA A 207 6.44 16.74 -19.20
N ILE A 208 6.65 15.51 -18.72
CA ILE A 208 7.77 15.16 -17.85
C ILE A 208 9.09 15.38 -18.59
N ARG A 209 9.22 14.89 -19.82
CA ARG A 209 10.43 15.06 -20.63
C ARG A 209 10.77 16.53 -20.88
N LEU A 210 9.77 17.36 -21.17
CA LEU A 210 9.96 18.81 -21.33
C LEU A 210 10.48 19.46 -20.04
N ALA A 211 9.97 19.04 -18.87
CA ALA A 211 10.36 19.57 -17.57
C ALA A 211 11.77 19.11 -17.12
N THR A 212 12.29 18.03 -17.71
CA THR A 212 13.63 17.47 -17.41
C THR A 212 14.68 17.82 -18.45
N GLY A 213 14.29 18.12 -19.68
CA GLY A 213 15.18 18.21 -20.85
C GLY A 213 15.43 16.84 -21.47
N ASP A 214 16.28 16.02 -20.85
CA ASP A 214 16.70 14.71 -21.38
C ASP A 214 15.85 13.52 -20.91
N GLY A 215 14.91 13.74 -20.00
CA GLY A 215 14.12 12.73 -19.32
C GLY A 215 14.56 12.53 -17.86
N ALA A 216 13.67 11.93 -17.06
CA ALA A 216 13.95 11.65 -15.66
C ALA A 216 15.00 10.52 -15.51
N ASP A 217 15.81 10.55 -14.44
CA ASP A 217 16.74 9.46 -14.11
C ASP A 217 16.01 8.17 -13.77
N GLY A 218 14.88 8.30 -13.07
CA GLY A 218 13.97 7.21 -12.74
C GLY A 218 12.53 7.65 -12.71
N LEU A 219 11.62 6.68 -12.78
CA LEU A 219 10.18 6.93 -12.73
C LEU A 219 9.48 5.86 -11.91
N VAL A 220 8.52 6.28 -11.06
CA VAL A 220 7.58 5.38 -10.41
C VAL A 220 6.20 5.54 -11.07
N ASP A 221 5.77 4.47 -11.76
CA ASP A 221 4.46 4.44 -12.42
C ASP A 221 3.38 3.93 -11.45
N ALA A 222 2.92 4.82 -10.57
CA ALA A 222 1.81 4.51 -9.66
C ALA A 222 0.43 4.75 -10.29
N ALA A 223 0.37 5.30 -11.51
CA ALA A 223 -0.85 5.40 -12.31
C ALA A 223 -1.13 4.17 -13.17
N VAL A 224 -0.14 3.25 -13.27
CA VAL A 224 -0.22 2.04 -14.11
C VAL A 224 -0.45 2.39 -15.58
N ILE A 225 0.28 3.38 -16.09
CA ILE A 225 0.25 3.83 -17.49
C ILE A 225 0.91 2.78 -18.40
N GLY A 226 1.99 2.16 -17.91
CA GLY A 226 2.68 1.12 -18.66
C GLY A 226 3.67 1.67 -19.70
N GLN A 227 3.66 1.11 -20.92
CA GLN A 227 4.66 1.43 -21.94
C GLN A 227 4.67 2.92 -22.36
N GLU A 228 3.51 3.56 -22.34
CA GLU A 228 3.36 4.97 -22.75
C GLU A 228 4.13 5.95 -21.86
N VAL A 229 4.60 5.52 -20.68
CA VAL A 229 5.39 6.37 -19.78
C VAL A 229 6.89 6.35 -20.09
N LEU A 230 7.40 5.39 -20.89
CA LEU A 230 8.83 5.23 -21.17
C LEU A 230 9.47 6.50 -21.78
N PRO A 231 8.80 7.26 -22.67
CA PRO A 231 9.38 8.51 -23.20
C PRO A 231 9.72 9.56 -22.12
N ALA A 232 9.14 9.48 -20.94
CA ALA A 232 9.44 10.38 -19.82
C ALA A 232 10.83 10.18 -19.21
N VAL A 233 11.45 9.01 -19.44
CA VAL A 233 12.71 8.60 -18.81
C VAL A 233 13.84 8.74 -19.82
N ARG A 234 15.04 9.15 -19.35
CA ARG A 234 16.25 9.23 -20.18
C ARG A 234 16.69 7.84 -20.65
N ASP A 235 17.57 7.82 -21.65
CA ASP A 235 18.16 6.57 -22.12
C ASP A 235 18.94 5.87 -20.99
N GLY A 236 18.79 4.56 -20.88
CA GLY A 236 19.37 3.77 -19.79
C GLY A 236 18.77 4.02 -18.39
N GLY A 237 17.70 4.83 -18.28
CA GLY A 237 17.04 5.09 -17.01
C GLY A 237 16.21 3.88 -16.51
N HIS A 238 15.50 4.06 -15.39
CA HIS A 238 14.80 2.95 -14.74
C HIS A 238 13.36 3.33 -14.37
N VAL A 239 12.40 2.49 -14.76
CA VAL A 239 10.98 2.63 -14.42
C VAL A 239 10.59 1.56 -13.41
N ILE A 240 9.92 1.96 -12.34
CA ILE A 240 9.31 1.04 -11.38
C ILE A 240 7.80 1.05 -11.57
N ALA A 241 7.26 -0.08 -11.97
CA ALA A 241 5.82 -0.31 -12.09
C ALA A 241 5.27 -0.88 -10.78
N VAL A 242 4.13 -0.36 -10.30
CA VAL A 242 3.45 -0.89 -9.09
C VAL A 242 2.52 -2.07 -9.39
N ARG A 243 2.47 -2.49 -10.66
CA ARG A 243 1.82 -3.72 -11.13
C ARG A 243 2.70 -4.39 -12.17
N THR A 244 2.49 -5.69 -12.37
CA THR A 244 3.25 -6.45 -13.38
C THR A 244 3.26 -5.73 -14.73
N TYR A 245 4.44 -5.35 -15.17
CA TYR A 245 4.66 -4.75 -16.48
C TYR A 245 4.69 -5.83 -17.55
N ARG A 246 4.02 -5.59 -18.68
CA ARG A 246 3.93 -6.54 -19.81
C ARG A 246 4.25 -5.89 -21.17
N GLY A 247 4.73 -4.65 -21.15
CA GLY A 247 5.13 -3.93 -22.37
C GLY A 247 6.55 -4.25 -22.82
N GLU A 248 6.89 -3.78 -24.00
CA GLU A 248 8.26 -3.79 -24.51
C GLU A 248 9.07 -2.67 -23.84
N THR A 249 10.39 -2.79 -23.85
CA THR A 249 11.32 -1.76 -23.39
C THR A 249 12.12 -1.22 -24.57
N GLU A 250 12.53 0.03 -24.48
CA GLU A 250 13.29 0.73 -25.51
C GLU A 250 14.44 1.54 -24.91
N ARG A 251 15.36 2.02 -25.72
CA ARG A 251 16.44 2.93 -25.30
C ARG A 251 17.20 2.46 -24.05
N SER A 252 17.37 1.14 -23.90
CA SER A 252 18.01 0.52 -22.73
C SER A 252 17.36 0.87 -21.39
N ILE A 253 16.08 1.29 -21.38
CA ILE A 253 15.34 1.58 -20.17
C ILE A 253 15.03 0.26 -19.46
N LYS A 254 15.39 0.17 -18.18
CA LYS A 254 15.02 -0.95 -17.33
C LYS A 254 13.61 -0.75 -16.78
N VAL A 255 12.79 -1.80 -16.77
CA VAL A 255 11.48 -1.79 -16.07
C VAL A 255 11.46 -2.90 -15.04
N THR A 256 11.13 -2.55 -13.78
CA THR A 256 11.04 -3.50 -12.67
C THR A 256 9.70 -3.32 -11.96
N THR A 257 9.10 -4.40 -11.51
CA THR A 257 7.87 -4.33 -10.70
C THR A 257 8.21 -4.23 -9.22
N ALA A 258 7.65 -3.25 -8.53
CA ALA A 258 7.70 -3.18 -7.07
C ALA A 258 6.72 -4.21 -6.50
N TRP A 259 7.24 -5.30 -5.93
CA TRP A 259 6.46 -6.36 -5.34
C TRP A 259 6.53 -6.30 -3.81
N VAL A 260 5.47 -5.83 -3.16
CA VAL A 260 5.43 -5.65 -1.71
C VAL A 260 5.61 -6.97 -0.94
N GLY A 261 5.36 -8.10 -1.60
CA GLY A 261 5.64 -9.43 -1.06
C GLY A 261 7.08 -9.63 -0.57
N ASP A 262 8.03 -8.92 -1.18
CA ASP A 262 9.45 -8.98 -0.82
C ASP A 262 9.74 -8.30 0.54
N TYR A 263 8.83 -7.41 1.00
CA TYR A 263 8.99 -6.63 2.23
C TYR A 263 7.96 -6.98 3.32
N LEU A 264 7.24 -8.10 3.19
CA LEU A 264 6.28 -8.52 4.22
C LEU A 264 6.93 -8.74 5.60
N ARG A 265 8.22 -9.04 5.66
CA ARG A 265 9.00 -9.22 6.89
C ARG A 265 10.12 -8.19 7.06
N ALA A 266 10.07 -7.08 6.33
CA ALA A 266 11.05 -6.01 6.42
C ALA A 266 10.67 -5.02 7.55
N ARG A 267 10.73 -5.51 8.80
CA ARG A 267 10.35 -4.74 9.99
C ARG A 267 11.13 -3.44 10.12
N ASP A 268 12.42 -3.45 9.81
CA ASP A 268 13.28 -2.27 9.79
C ASP A 268 12.77 -1.19 8.84
N LYS A 269 12.34 -1.57 7.64
CA LYS A 269 11.78 -0.65 6.65
C LYS A 269 10.46 -0.05 7.13
N LEU A 270 9.57 -0.89 7.69
CA LEU A 270 8.29 -0.41 8.23
C LEU A 270 8.50 0.49 9.46
N ALA A 271 9.46 0.17 10.33
CA ALA A 271 9.82 0.99 11.48
C ALA A 271 10.39 2.35 11.05
N ASP A 272 11.20 2.40 9.98
CA ASP A 272 11.71 3.65 9.41
C ASP A 272 10.56 4.52 8.87
N LEU A 273 9.60 3.92 8.15
CA LEU A 273 8.39 4.62 7.69
C LEU A 273 7.57 5.17 8.87
N ALA A 274 7.41 4.39 9.95
CA ALA A 274 6.72 4.82 11.16
C ALA A 274 7.40 6.03 11.80
N ARG A 275 8.73 5.99 11.89
CA ARG A 275 9.55 7.10 12.41
C ARG A 275 9.41 8.36 11.55
N LEU A 276 9.41 8.21 10.21
CA LEU A 276 9.20 9.33 9.28
C LEU A 276 7.79 9.92 9.41
N ALA A 277 6.77 9.07 9.62
CA ALA A 277 5.42 9.54 9.88
C ALA A 277 5.31 10.31 11.21
N ALA A 278 5.94 9.82 12.28
CA ALA A 278 6.01 10.50 13.56
C ALA A 278 6.71 11.87 13.49
N ALA A 279 7.74 11.98 12.65
CA ALA A 279 8.46 13.22 12.39
C ALA A 279 7.72 14.19 11.43
N GLY A 280 6.54 13.82 10.91
CA GLY A 280 5.77 14.65 9.99
C GLY A 280 6.26 14.63 8.54
N TRP A 281 7.24 13.80 8.20
CA TRP A 281 7.72 13.66 6.82
C TRP A 281 6.76 12.88 5.94
N LEU A 282 5.97 11.98 6.52
CA LEU A 282 4.93 11.22 5.80
C LEU A 282 3.55 11.60 6.30
N THR A 283 2.66 11.94 5.38
CA THR A 283 1.27 12.31 5.68
C THR A 283 0.36 11.09 5.52
N LEU A 284 -0.18 10.60 6.63
CA LEU A 284 -1.09 9.45 6.68
C LEU A 284 -2.51 9.91 6.27
N ARG A 285 -2.87 9.76 4.99
CA ARG A 285 -4.10 10.31 4.43
C ARG A 285 -5.24 9.30 4.49
N VAL A 286 -6.21 9.54 5.36
CA VAL A 286 -7.49 8.82 5.42
C VAL A 286 -8.49 9.56 4.55
N ALA A 287 -9.00 8.93 3.50
CA ALA A 287 -10.03 9.51 2.64
C ALA A 287 -11.42 9.30 3.24
N ARG A 288 -11.68 8.10 3.77
CA ARG A 288 -12.95 7.76 4.41
C ARG A 288 -12.77 6.56 5.34
N THR A 289 -13.51 6.58 6.45
CA THR A 289 -13.63 5.45 7.39
C THR A 289 -15.05 4.89 7.27
N LEU A 290 -15.16 3.56 7.20
CA LEU A 290 -16.43 2.84 7.15
C LEU A 290 -16.38 1.66 8.14
N PRO A 291 -17.47 1.32 8.84
CA PRO A 291 -17.58 0.03 9.51
C PRO A 291 -17.37 -1.14 8.53
N ALA A 292 -16.84 -2.27 9.00
CA ALA A 292 -16.52 -3.44 8.17
C ALA A 292 -17.74 -3.97 7.38
N GLU A 293 -18.94 -3.80 7.91
CA GLU A 293 -20.20 -4.16 7.27
C GLU A 293 -20.43 -3.42 5.93
N PHE A 294 -19.80 -2.26 5.74
CA PHE A 294 -19.87 -1.47 4.51
C PHE A 294 -18.69 -1.75 3.54
N VAL A 295 -18.04 -2.90 3.67
CA VAL A 295 -16.89 -3.27 2.83
C VAL A 295 -17.23 -3.28 1.34
N ALA A 296 -18.43 -3.72 0.94
CA ALA A 296 -18.88 -3.67 -0.46
C ALA A 296 -18.87 -2.23 -1.00
N GLN A 297 -19.36 -1.26 -0.21
CA GLN A 297 -19.30 0.16 -0.56
C GLN A 297 -17.85 0.66 -0.66
N ALA A 298 -16.97 0.24 0.25
CA ALA A 298 -15.56 0.63 0.20
C ALA A 298 -14.88 0.12 -1.07
N HIS A 299 -15.14 -1.12 -1.49
CA HIS A 299 -14.62 -1.66 -2.76
C HIS A 299 -15.17 -0.90 -3.97
N ALA A 300 -16.48 -0.60 -4.01
CA ALA A 300 -17.09 0.17 -5.09
C ALA A 300 -16.50 1.58 -5.20
N LEU A 301 -16.28 2.27 -4.06
CA LEU A 301 -15.62 3.57 -4.02
C LEU A 301 -14.18 3.53 -4.55
N LEU A 302 -13.43 2.49 -4.19
CA LEU A 302 -12.06 2.32 -4.69
C LEU A 302 -12.04 2.11 -6.21
N GLU A 303 -12.94 1.28 -6.74
CA GLU A 303 -13.05 0.99 -8.16
C GLU A 303 -13.55 2.18 -8.98
N ALA A 304 -14.42 3.00 -8.44
CA ALA A 304 -14.85 4.26 -9.04
C ALA A 304 -13.70 5.27 -9.18
N GLY A 305 -12.63 5.09 -8.41
CA GLY A 305 -11.45 5.96 -8.44
C GLY A 305 -11.69 7.32 -7.79
N GLY A 306 -10.75 8.24 -7.99
CA GLY A 306 -10.86 9.59 -7.43
C GLY A 306 -10.59 9.70 -5.92
N VAL A 307 -10.20 8.61 -5.26
CA VAL A 307 -9.87 8.59 -3.83
C VAL A 307 -8.52 9.29 -3.60
N ARG A 308 -8.47 10.22 -2.65
CA ARG A 308 -7.25 10.96 -2.26
C ARG A 308 -6.83 10.62 -0.83
N GLY A 309 -6.28 9.44 -0.66
CA GLY A 309 -5.96 8.82 0.62
C GLY A 309 -6.43 7.36 0.63
N ARG A 310 -6.74 6.83 1.81
CA ARG A 310 -7.12 5.43 1.98
C ARG A 310 -8.56 5.28 2.44
N LEU A 311 -9.22 4.23 1.96
CA LEU A 311 -10.48 3.75 2.51
C LEU A 311 -10.14 2.79 3.66
N VAL A 312 -10.63 3.09 4.84
CA VAL A 312 -10.32 2.37 6.07
C VAL A 312 -11.59 1.72 6.61
N LEU A 313 -11.52 0.42 6.86
CA LEU A 313 -12.56 -0.35 7.55
C LEU A 313 -12.25 -0.38 9.05
N THR A 314 -13.26 -0.24 9.89
CA THR A 314 -13.14 -0.37 11.36
C THR A 314 -13.88 -1.61 11.85
N PHE A 315 -13.31 -2.26 12.86
CA PHE A 315 -13.79 -3.52 13.46
C PHE A 315 -14.14 -3.32 14.93
#